data_d9f36af5a9bc1833d5aa2e53be9b64c8
#
_entry.id   d9f36af5a9bc1833d5aa2e53be9b64c8
#
_cell.length_a   1.000
_cell.length_b   1.000
_cell.length_c   1.000
_cell.angle_alpha   90.00
_cell.angle_beta   90.00
_cell.angle_gamma   90.00
#
_symmetry.space_group_name_H-M   'P 1'
#
loop_
_entity.id
_entity.type
_entity.pdbx_description
1 polymer ?
#
loop_
_entity_poly.entity_id
_entity_poly.type
_entity_poly.pdbx_seq_one_letter_code
_entity_poly.pdbx_strand_id
1 'polypeptide(L)'
;MKKILLILFSLSLLSLTTISSAKSIRIGTEGAYPPWNNLNSAGELEGAEIDFGNEACSRMPVECEWVTQDWDGIIPALLQGKYDIIIAGMSITEERKEKVNFTNGYMTDGARFAVLKGSGLEGLSVDKFTGGINKVNLNNAGGKEQAAIGQLIAAMNGSTVCVQSSTIHQNFLDKHMSGAVKVKLYQSVDDHNLDLAAGRCDAILADVGSIIDFMESDGGVDVAFTGPTFSGGVFGDGVGGAVRKEDTDILEMWNKVIAEMSADGTTAEITKKWFGRDISM
;
A
#
# COMPACT_ATOMS: atom_id res chain seq x y z
N MET A 1 51.82 -74.13 2.11
CA MET A 1 51.78 -72.79 1.49
C MET A 1 50.31 -72.28 1.49
N LYS A 2 49.97 -71.47 2.50
CA LYS A 2 48.61 -70.93 2.66
C LYS A 2 48.62 -69.47 2.12
N LYS A 3 47.85 -69.19 1.07
CA LYS A 3 47.65 -67.82 0.54
C LYS A 3 46.55 -67.13 1.34
N ILE A 4 46.89 -66.06 2.05
CA ILE A 4 45.94 -65.21 2.76
C ILE A 4 45.50 -64.19 1.77
N LEU A 5 44.18 -64.14 1.48
CA LEU A 5 43.53 -63.16 0.63
C LEU A 5 43.06 -62.02 1.53
N LEU A 6 43.71 -60.84 1.43
CA LEU A 6 43.27 -59.63 2.10
C LEU A 6 42.12 -58.94 1.24
N ILE A 7 40.94 -58.95 1.78
CA ILE A 7 39.81 -58.22 1.23
C ILE A 7 39.84 -56.82 1.87
N LEU A 8 40.18 -55.77 1.06
CA LEU A 8 40.06 -54.36 1.42
C LEU A 8 38.58 -53.94 1.27
N PHE A 9 37.93 -53.73 2.41
CA PHE A 9 36.58 -53.20 2.48
C PHE A 9 36.68 -51.68 2.42
N SER A 10 36.49 -51.08 1.25
CA SER A 10 36.42 -49.63 1.06
C SER A 10 35.06 -49.10 1.54
N LEU A 11 35.07 -48.44 2.71
CA LEU A 11 33.93 -47.81 3.32
C LEU A 11 33.68 -46.47 2.56
N SER A 12 32.79 -46.48 1.58
CA SER A 12 32.31 -45.24 0.92
C SER A 12 31.42 -44.50 1.89
N LEU A 13 31.92 -43.39 2.47
CA LEU A 13 31.09 -42.41 3.17
C LEU A 13 30.17 -41.72 2.12
N LEU A 14 28.91 -42.14 2.04
CA LEU A 14 27.86 -41.36 1.41
C LEU A 14 27.60 -40.14 2.29
N SER A 15 28.13 -39.01 1.90
CA SER A 15 27.73 -37.72 2.45
C SER A 15 26.27 -37.46 2.05
N LEU A 16 25.33 -37.71 2.96
CA LEU A 16 23.97 -37.20 2.82
C LEU A 16 24.04 -35.66 2.90
N THR A 17 24.07 -34.98 1.78
CA THR A 17 23.74 -33.56 1.71
C THR A 17 22.26 -33.44 2.04
N THR A 18 21.95 -33.05 3.26
CA THR A 18 20.61 -32.57 3.60
C THR A 18 20.33 -31.35 2.74
N ILE A 19 19.50 -31.52 1.71
CA ILE A 19 18.91 -30.38 0.98
C ILE A 19 18.00 -29.71 2.02
N SER A 20 18.50 -28.67 2.69
CA SER A 20 17.63 -27.77 3.45
C SER A 20 16.72 -27.09 2.42
N SER A 21 15.46 -27.49 2.37
CA SER A 21 14.46 -26.75 1.63
C SER A 21 14.43 -25.34 2.21
N ALA A 22 14.70 -24.34 1.40
CA ALA A 22 14.51 -22.95 1.81
C ALA A 22 13.06 -22.78 2.31
N LYS A 23 12.86 -22.02 3.39
CA LYS A 23 11.52 -21.69 3.88
C LYS A 23 10.83 -20.87 2.77
N SER A 24 9.66 -21.29 2.31
CA SER A 24 8.85 -20.52 1.37
C SER A 24 7.98 -19.53 2.13
N ILE A 25 7.91 -18.28 1.66
CA ILE A 25 7.02 -17.23 2.17
C ILE A 25 6.10 -16.80 1.04
N ARG A 26 4.81 -16.83 1.28
CA ARG A 26 3.81 -16.32 0.35
C ARG A 26 3.48 -14.88 0.72
N ILE A 27 3.52 -13.99 -0.28
CA ILE A 27 3.25 -12.55 -0.14
C ILE A 27 1.91 -12.25 -0.77
N GLY A 28 0.93 -11.81 0.04
CA GLY A 28 -0.36 -11.35 -0.45
C GLY A 28 -0.27 -9.91 -0.94
N THR A 29 -0.80 -9.63 -2.13
CA THR A 29 -0.92 -8.29 -2.70
C THR A 29 -2.26 -8.13 -3.41
N GLU A 30 -2.71 -6.89 -3.66
CA GLU A 30 -3.97 -6.67 -4.37
C GLU A 30 -3.80 -6.88 -5.87
N GLY A 31 -2.77 -6.30 -6.48
CA GLY A 31 -2.55 -6.34 -7.92
C GLY A 31 -3.49 -5.42 -8.72
N ALA A 32 -4.10 -4.43 -8.08
CA ALA A 32 -5.04 -3.47 -8.66
C ALA A 32 -4.89 -2.05 -8.06
N TYR A 33 -3.69 -1.71 -7.61
CA TYR A 33 -3.39 -0.43 -6.97
C TYR A 33 -2.12 0.23 -7.53
N PRO A 34 -2.14 0.74 -8.79
CA PRO A 34 -0.98 1.41 -9.36
C PRO A 34 -0.67 2.74 -8.64
N PRO A 35 0.59 3.19 -8.54
CA PRO A 35 1.82 2.49 -8.95
C PRO A 35 2.42 1.59 -7.85
N TRP A 36 1.66 1.29 -6.78
CA TRP A 36 2.08 0.44 -5.66
C TRP A 36 2.25 -1.01 -6.11
N ASN A 37 1.18 -1.61 -6.62
CA ASN A 37 1.11 -2.99 -7.09
C ASN A 37 -0.05 -3.13 -8.10
N ASN A 38 0.21 -3.65 -9.28
CA ASN A 38 -0.81 -3.90 -10.31
C ASN A 38 -0.44 -5.07 -11.20
N LEU A 39 -1.41 -5.55 -11.95
CA LEU A 39 -1.18 -6.50 -13.05
C LEU A 39 -1.00 -5.71 -14.34
N ASN A 40 0.12 -5.94 -15.04
CA ASN A 40 0.35 -5.36 -16.36
C ASN A 40 -0.53 -6.04 -17.42
N SER A 41 -0.43 -5.58 -18.66
CA SER A 41 -1.22 -6.13 -19.78
C SER A 41 -0.91 -7.60 -20.10
N ALA A 42 0.22 -8.13 -19.63
CA ALA A 42 0.58 -9.55 -19.75
C ALA A 42 0.05 -10.40 -18.59
N GLY A 43 -0.57 -9.78 -17.59
CA GLY A 43 -1.04 -10.42 -16.36
C GLY A 43 0.07 -10.66 -15.33
N GLU A 44 1.21 -9.99 -15.46
CA GLU A 44 2.32 -10.07 -14.53
C GLU A 44 2.25 -8.95 -13.49
N LEU A 45 2.63 -9.25 -12.25
CA LEU A 45 2.68 -8.25 -11.18
C LEU A 45 3.84 -7.28 -11.40
N GLU A 46 3.55 -5.99 -11.27
CA GLU A 46 4.52 -4.90 -11.29
C GLU A 46 4.12 -3.82 -10.28
N GLY A 47 5.05 -2.88 -9.99
CA GLY A 47 4.82 -1.78 -9.07
C GLY A 47 5.91 -1.63 -8.02
N ALA A 48 5.84 -0.55 -7.26
CA ALA A 48 6.83 -0.22 -6.24
C ALA A 48 6.98 -1.32 -5.19
N GLU A 49 5.87 -1.89 -4.75
CA GLU A 49 5.88 -2.93 -3.72
C GLU A 49 6.27 -4.30 -4.28
N ILE A 50 6.08 -4.53 -5.57
CA ILE A 50 6.56 -5.76 -6.21
C ILE A 50 8.10 -5.71 -6.29
N ASP A 51 8.67 -4.59 -6.74
CA ASP A 51 10.13 -4.39 -6.72
C ASP A 51 10.69 -4.47 -5.29
N PHE A 52 10.03 -3.81 -4.34
CA PHE A 52 10.41 -3.81 -2.92
C PHE A 52 10.39 -5.22 -2.32
N GLY A 53 9.31 -5.97 -2.52
CA GLY A 53 9.17 -7.33 -2.00
C GLY A 53 10.17 -8.31 -2.64
N ASN A 54 10.39 -8.21 -3.96
CA ASN A 54 11.39 -9.01 -4.65
C ASN A 54 12.80 -8.73 -4.15
N GLU A 55 13.17 -7.47 -3.96
CA GLU A 55 14.46 -7.08 -3.40
C GLU A 55 14.60 -7.57 -1.94
N ALA A 56 13.57 -7.39 -1.11
CA ALA A 56 13.57 -7.90 0.26
C ALA A 56 13.78 -9.41 0.29
N CYS A 57 13.08 -10.15 -0.56
CA CYS A 57 13.22 -11.60 -0.67
C CYS A 57 14.62 -12.03 -1.10
N SER A 58 15.25 -11.29 -2.02
CA SER A 58 16.62 -11.59 -2.47
C SER A 58 17.66 -11.52 -1.35
N ARG A 59 17.38 -10.71 -0.31
CA ARG A 59 18.26 -10.52 0.86
C ARG A 59 17.98 -11.53 2.00
N MET A 60 16.87 -12.27 1.91
CA MET A 60 16.47 -13.23 2.92
C MET A 60 16.80 -14.68 2.49
N PRO A 61 17.07 -15.61 3.43
CA PRO A 61 17.33 -17.03 3.11
C PRO A 61 16.00 -17.79 2.87
N VAL A 62 15.11 -17.24 2.03
CA VAL A 62 13.77 -17.78 1.77
C VAL A 62 13.46 -17.72 0.27
N GLU A 63 12.51 -18.52 -0.18
CA GLU A 63 11.88 -18.38 -1.48
C GLU A 63 10.56 -17.63 -1.30
N CYS A 64 10.24 -16.69 -2.18
CA CYS A 64 9.01 -15.93 -2.09
C CYS A 64 8.08 -16.21 -3.27
N GLU A 65 6.79 -16.24 -2.99
CA GLU A 65 5.73 -16.42 -3.99
C GLU A 65 4.68 -15.35 -3.79
N TRP A 66 4.28 -14.66 -4.86
CA TRP A 66 3.21 -13.67 -4.82
C TRP A 66 1.84 -14.31 -5.00
N VAL A 67 0.87 -13.86 -4.20
CA VAL A 67 -0.52 -14.30 -4.25
C VAL A 67 -1.41 -13.08 -4.36
N THR A 68 -2.20 -12.97 -5.43
CA THR A 68 -3.18 -11.88 -5.58
C THR A 68 -4.44 -12.16 -4.81
N GLN A 69 -5.00 -11.11 -4.21
CA GLN A 69 -6.23 -11.16 -3.43
C GLN A 69 -6.91 -9.80 -3.43
N ASP A 70 -8.19 -9.75 -3.79
CA ASP A 70 -9.00 -8.54 -3.71
C ASP A 70 -8.87 -7.88 -2.32
N TRP A 71 -8.81 -6.54 -2.31
CA TRP A 71 -8.57 -5.76 -1.10
C TRP A 71 -9.51 -6.09 0.06
N ASP A 72 -10.82 -6.17 -0.18
CA ASP A 72 -11.82 -6.45 0.87
C ASP A 72 -11.57 -7.78 1.62
N GLY A 73 -10.94 -8.75 0.95
CA GLY A 73 -10.62 -10.07 1.49
C GLY A 73 -9.21 -10.22 2.03
N ILE A 74 -8.33 -9.21 1.91
CA ILE A 74 -6.88 -9.39 2.07
C ILE A 74 -6.48 -9.75 3.52
N ILE A 75 -6.98 -9.07 4.54
CA ILE A 75 -6.72 -9.43 5.95
C ILE A 75 -7.38 -10.78 6.33
N PRO A 76 -8.66 -11.02 6.04
CA PRO A 76 -9.26 -12.33 6.25
C PRO A 76 -8.49 -13.51 5.63
N ALA A 77 -7.95 -13.34 4.42
CA ALA A 77 -7.18 -14.38 3.74
C ALA A 77 -5.81 -14.64 4.41
N LEU A 78 -5.14 -13.59 4.90
CA LEU A 78 -3.93 -13.72 5.74
C LEU A 78 -4.24 -14.56 6.99
N LEU A 79 -5.31 -14.22 7.71
CA LEU A 79 -5.70 -14.91 8.93
C LEU A 79 -6.10 -16.38 8.70
N GLN A 80 -6.55 -16.71 7.48
CA GLN A 80 -6.83 -18.08 7.04
C GLN A 80 -5.58 -18.82 6.54
N GLY A 81 -4.41 -18.16 6.51
CA GLY A 81 -3.15 -18.77 6.08
C GLY A 81 -3.01 -18.95 4.56
N LYS A 82 -3.73 -18.15 3.74
CA LYS A 82 -3.55 -18.19 2.28
C LYS A 82 -2.17 -17.68 1.87
N TYR A 83 -1.63 -16.74 2.61
CA TYR A 83 -0.27 -16.21 2.52
C TYR A 83 0.25 -15.86 3.90
N ASP A 84 1.49 -15.40 4.00
CA ASP A 84 2.21 -15.29 5.26
C ASP A 84 2.50 -13.83 5.64
N ILE A 85 2.49 -12.93 4.66
CA ILE A 85 2.60 -11.48 4.83
C ILE A 85 1.78 -10.78 3.74
N ILE A 86 1.23 -9.61 4.05
CA ILE A 86 0.62 -8.69 3.08
C ILE A 86 1.60 -7.58 2.76
N ILE A 87 1.86 -7.32 1.48
CA ILE A 87 2.56 -6.16 0.93
C ILE A 87 1.65 -5.57 -0.16
N ALA A 88 0.84 -4.57 0.20
CA ALA A 88 -0.27 -4.10 -0.64
C ALA A 88 -0.73 -2.66 -0.28
N GLY A 89 0.18 -1.70 -0.14
CA GLY A 89 -0.16 -0.32 0.22
C GLY A 89 -0.87 -0.20 1.58
N MET A 90 -0.66 -1.19 2.45
CA MET A 90 -1.46 -1.29 3.67
C MET A 90 -0.98 -0.32 4.75
N SER A 91 -1.77 0.73 5.00
CA SER A 91 -1.48 1.70 6.06
C SER A 91 -1.51 1.06 7.45
N ILE A 92 -0.53 1.42 8.26
CA ILE A 92 -0.40 1.02 9.66
C ILE A 92 -1.41 1.82 10.48
N THR A 93 -2.55 1.22 10.86
CA THR A 93 -3.58 1.86 11.68
C THR A 93 -3.85 1.07 12.95
N GLU A 94 -4.32 1.74 14.01
CA GLU A 94 -4.66 1.09 15.28
C GLU A 94 -5.77 0.03 15.09
N GLU A 95 -6.76 0.31 14.25
CA GLU A 95 -7.83 -0.64 13.94
C GLU A 95 -7.28 -1.94 13.35
N ARG A 96 -6.35 -1.84 12.39
CA ARG A 96 -5.72 -3.01 11.75
C ARG A 96 -4.80 -3.75 12.72
N LYS A 97 -4.08 -3.00 13.59
CA LYS A 97 -3.24 -3.58 14.64
C LYS A 97 -4.01 -4.44 15.64
N GLU A 98 -5.32 -4.27 15.79
CA GLU A 98 -6.13 -5.18 16.61
C GLU A 98 -6.13 -6.62 16.05
N LYS A 99 -6.06 -6.79 14.74
CA LYS A 99 -6.17 -8.08 14.03
C LYS A 99 -4.83 -8.66 13.62
N VAL A 100 -3.86 -7.83 13.22
CA VAL A 100 -2.57 -8.24 12.66
C VAL A 100 -1.42 -7.49 13.35
N ASN A 101 -0.18 -7.97 13.17
CA ASN A 101 1.02 -7.20 13.46
C ASN A 101 1.53 -6.55 12.18
N PHE A 102 2.23 -5.43 12.32
CA PHE A 102 2.87 -4.72 11.22
C PHE A 102 4.38 -4.75 11.35
N THR A 103 5.07 -4.83 10.23
CA THR A 103 6.49 -4.49 10.14
C THR A 103 6.72 -3.02 10.46
N ASN A 104 7.98 -2.62 10.57
CA ASN A 104 8.33 -1.20 10.45
C ASN A 104 7.74 -0.64 9.15
N GLY A 105 7.35 0.64 9.18
CA GLY A 105 6.92 1.32 7.97
C GLY A 105 8.07 1.39 6.96
N TYR A 106 7.75 1.23 5.67
CA TYR A 106 8.75 1.27 4.61
C TYR A 106 8.50 2.39 3.60
N MET A 107 7.25 2.81 3.43
CA MET A 107 6.85 3.92 2.54
C MET A 107 5.73 4.73 3.19
N THR A 108 5.57 5.99 2.77
CA THR A 108 4.48 6.84 3.22
C THR A 108 4.00 7.72 2.09
N ASP A 109 2.69 7.79 1.89
CA ASP A 109 2.06 8.74 0.98
C ASP A 109 0.91 9.44 1.68
N GLY A 110 0.50 10.58 1.17
CA GLY A 110 -0.65 11.29 1.71
C GLY A 110 -1.90 11.00 0.89
N ALA A 111 -3.07 11.14 1.51
CA ALA A 111 -4.35 11.06 0.84
C ALA A 111 -4.80 12.45 0.35
N ARG A 112 -5.44 12.51 -0.82
CA ARG A 112 -5.96 13.76 -1.37
C ARG A 112 -7.22 13.53 -2.20
N PHE A 113 -8.05 14.56 -2.29
CA PHE A 113 -9.17 14.56 -3.23
C PHE A 113 -8.72 14.91 -4.63
N ALA A 114 -9.37 14.29 -5.63
CA ALA A 114 -9.25 14.69 -7.02
C ALA A 114 -10.65 14.84 -7.65
N VAL A 115 -10.75 15.74 -8.62
CA VAL A 115 -11.99 16.15 -9.28
C VAL A 115 -11.72 16.36 -10.76
N LEU A 116 -12.78 16.49 -11.58
CA LEU A 116 -12.62 16.90 -12.97
C LEU A 116 -12.26 18.41 -13.04
N LYS A 117 -11.34 18.76 -13.94
CA LYS A 117 -11.05 20.15 -14.31
C LYS A 117 -12.32 20.83 -14.79
N GLY A 118 -12.50 22.10 -14.45
CA GLY A 118 -13.70 22.87 -14.77
C GLY A 118 -14.91 22.57 -13.89
N SER A 119 -14.83 21.60 -12.96
CA SER A 119 -15.89 21.36 -11.98
C SER A 119 -15.95 22.48 -10.94
N GLY A 120 -17.10 22.65 -10.29
CA GLY A 120 -17.25 23.63 -9.20
C GLY A 120 -16.39 23.33 -7.96
N LEU A 121 -15.79 22.12 -7.89
CA LEU A 121 -14.90 21.68 -6.83
C LEU A 121 -13.42 21.85 -7.21
N GLU A 122 -13.09 22.18 -8.46
CA GLU A 122 -11.74 22.54 -8.86
C GLU A 122 -11.32 23.83 -8.17
N GLY A 123 -10.08 23.89 -7.68
CA GLY A 123 -9.57 25.09 -7.05
C GLY A 123 -10.11 25.35 -5.63
N LEU A 124 -10.74 24.36 -4.99
CA LEU A 124 -10.80 24.30 -3.54
C LEU A 124 -9.36 24.16 -3.00
N SER A 125 -8.45 24.79 -3.76
CA SER A 125 -7.05 24.81 -3.43
C SER A 125 -6.88 25.64 -2.18
N VAL A 126 -6.05 25.16 -1.45
CA VAL A 126 -5.35 25.55 -0.30
C VAL A 126 -5.20 27.06 -0.11
N ASP A 127 -4.91 27.82 -1.15
CA ASP A 127 -4.63 29.26 -1.04
C ASP A 127 -5.87 30.11 -0.83
N LYS A 128 -7.01 29.70 -1.34
CA LYS A 128 -8.27 30.45 -1.24
C LYS A 128 -9.13 30.07 -0.05
N PHE A 129 -9.19 28.78 0.30
CA PHE A 129 -10.08 28.25 1.34
C PHE A 129 -9.40 28.00 2.66
N THR A 130 -8.16 27.54 2.64
CA THR A 130 -7.47 27.02 3.86
C THR A 130 -6.44 27.99 4.43
N GLY A 131 -6.34 29.22 3.90
CA GLY A 131 -5.32 30.18 4.33
C GLY A 131 -3.88 29.69 4.10
N GLY A 132 -3.64 28.91 3.05
CA GLY A 132 -2.32 28.42 2.67
C GLY A 132 -1.94 27.06 3.27
N ILE A 133 -2.86 26.32 3.91
CA ILE A 133 -2.59 24.99 4.45
C ILE A 133 -2.70 23.92 3.36
N ASN A 134 -1.57 23.39 2.89
CA ASN A 134 -1.48 22.33 1.86
C ASN A 134 -1.33 20.92 2.41
N LYS A 135 -1.05 20.80 3.69
CA LYS A 135 -0.93 19.51 4.38
C LYS A 135 -1.64 19.57 5.71
N VAL A 136 -2.42 18.56 6.00
CA VAL A 136 -3.15 18.39 7.27
C VAL A 136 -2.74 17.05 7.87
N ASN A 137 -2.01 17.08 8.98
CA ASN A 137 -1.77 15.90 9.78
C ASN A 137 -2.84 15.81 10.87
N LEU A 138 -3.69 14.79 10.81
CA LEU A 138 -4.82 14.64 11.72
C LEU A 138 -4.42 14.34 13.18
N ASN A 139 -3.19 13.84 13.42
CA ASN A 139 -2.68 13.64 14.78
C ASN A 139 -2.43 14.97 15.51
N ASN A 140 -2.13 16.04 14.74
CA ASN A 140 -1.72 17.33 15.28
C ASN A 140 -2.55 18.50 14.70
N ALA A 141 -3.76 18.23 14.22
CA ALA A 141 -4.60 19.24 13.60
C ALA A 141 -5.03 20.31 14.61
N GLY A 142 -4.42 21.49 14.50
CA GLY A 142 -4.76 22.67 15.29
C GLY A 142 -5.97 23.43 14.73
N GLY A 143 -6.23 24.63 15.25
CA GLY A 143 -7.41 25.40 14.88
C GLY A 143 -7.47 25.78 13.39
N LYS A 144 -6.32 25.99 12.74
CA LYS A 144 -6.27 26.30 11.29
C LYS A 144 -6.57 25.08 10.42
N GLU A 145 -5.99 23.93 10.77
CA GLU A 145 -6.22 22.66 10.09
C GLU A 145 -7.67 22.21 10.24
N GLN A 146 -8.25 22.34 11.44
CA GLN A 146 -9.67 22.07 11.68
C GLN A 146 -10.59 22.98 10.87
N ALA A 147 -10.26 24.28 10.79
CA ALA A 147 -10.99 25.22 9.95
C ALA A 147 -10.90 24.86 8.46
N ALA A 148 -9.72 24.43 7.99
CA ALA A 148 -9.53 23.98 6.61
C ALA A 148 -10.38 22.75 6.27
N ILE A 149 -10.42 21.77 7.18
CA ILE A 149 -11.28 20.58 7.05
C ILE A 149 -12.76 21.01 6.98
N GLY A 150 -13.21 21.89 7.90
CA GLY A 150 -14.58 22.38 7.93
C GLY A 150 -14.98 23.13 6.65
N GLN A 151 -14.09 23.94 6.09
CA GLN A 151 -14.32 24.64 4.81
C GLN A 151 -14.42 23.65 3.64
N LEU A 152 -13.54 22.64 3.59
CA LEU A 152 -13.59 21.62 2.55
C LEU A 152 -14.91 20.84 2.62
N ILE A 153 -15.32 20.42 3.81
CA ILE A 153 -16.58 19.70 4.05
C ILE A 153 -17.78 20.57 3.56
N ALA A 154 -17.79 21.86 3.93
CA ALA A 154 -18.87 22.77 3.52
C ALA A 154 -18.92 22.95 2.00
N ALA A 155 -17.75 23.05 1.34
CA ALA A 155 -17.66 23.22 -0.11
C ALA A 155 -18.08 21.95 -0.88
N MET A 156 -17.83 20.76 -0.32
CA MET A 156 -18.19 19.47 -0.91
C MET A 156 -19.61 18.99 -0.51
N ASN A 157 -20.36 19.80 0.23
CA ASN A 157 -21.68 19.39 0.73
C ASN A 157 -22.63 19.01 -0.41
N GLY A 158 -23.24 17.83 -0.31
CA GLY A 158 -24.14 17.25 -1.31
C GLY A 158 -23.44 16.53 -2.47
N SER A 159 -22.11 16.63 -2.60
CA SER A 159 -21.34 15.96 -3.65
C SER A 159 -21.30 14.45 -3.44
N THR A 160 -21.12 13.72 -4.55
CA THR A 160 -20.85 12.28 -4.56
C THR A 160 -19.34 12.05 -4.57
N VAL A 161 -18.81 11.48 -3.49
CA VAL A 161 -17.39 11.11 -3.37
C VAL A 161 -17.25 9.62 -3.54
N CYS A 162 -16.45 9.21 -4.52
CA CYS A 162 -16.17 7.82 -4.82
C CYS A 162 -14.86 7.38 -4.18
N VAL A 163 -14.82 6.17 -3.62
CA VAL A 163 -13.70 5.68 -2.83
C VAL A 163 -13.67 4.15 -2.85
N GLN A 164 -12.49 3.56 -2.77
CA GLN A 164 -12.38 2.12 -2.60
C GLN A 164 -12.88 1.71 -1.21
N SER A 165 -13.66 0.62 -1.16
CA SER A 165 -14.22 0.06 0.08
C SER A 165 -13.13 -0.47 1.02
N SER A 166 -13.44 -0.53 2.32
CA SER A 166 -12.57 -1.09 3.37
C SER A 166 -11.18 -0.40 3.49
N THR A 167 -11.10 0.86 3.03
CA THR A 167 -9.87 1.65 3.06
C THR A 167 -9.88 2.72 4.15
N ILE A 168 -8.70 3.25 4.45
CA ILE A 168 -8.52 4.45 5.28
C ILE A 168 -9.22 5.67 4.69
N HIS A 169 -9.38 5.72 3.37
CA HIS A 169 -10.07 6.78 2.64
C HIS A 169 -11.57 6.74 2.93
N GLN A 170 -12.19 5.56 2.89
CA GLN A 170 -13.57 5.38 3.33
C GLN A 170 -13.72 5.78 4.80
N ASN A 171 -12.84 5.31 5.69
CA ASN A 171 -12.88 5.64 7.12
C ASN A 171 -12.81 7.16 7.37
N PHE A 172 -12.04 7.90 6.55
CA PHE A 172 -12.00 9.36 6.62
C PHE A 172 -13.36 9.98 6.25
N LEU A 173 -13.98 9.54 5.17
CA LEU A 173 -15.28 10.05 4.74
C LEU A 173 -16.36 9.76 5.79
N ASP A 174 -16.39 8.53 6.32
CA ASP A 174 -17.36 8.11 7.33
C ASP A 174 -17.20 8.90 8.64
N LYS A 175 -15.96 9.16 9.05
CA LYS A 175 -15.67 9.86 10.31
C LYS A 175 -15.83 11.38 10.23
N HIS A 176 -15.40 11.99 9.13
CA HIS A 176 -15.27 13.45 9.04
C HIS A 176 -16.28 14.10 8.10
N MET A 177 -16.86 13.37 7.14
CA MET A 177 -17.73 13.90 6.10
C MET A 177 -19.12 13.25 6.08
N SER A 178 -19.44 12.43 7.09
CA SER A 178 -20.74 11.77 7.22
C SER A 178 -21.89 12.79 7.21
N GLY A 179 -22.89 12.56 6.37
CA GLY A 179 -24.03 13.46 6.20
C GLY A 179 -23.73 14.70 5.35
N ALA A 180 -22.48 15.03 5.04
CA ALA A 180 -22.11 16.13 4.15
C ALA A 180 -21.99 15.66 2.69
N VAL A 181 -21.42 14.49 2.45
CA VAL A 181 -21.24 13.92 1.11
C VAL A 181 -21.99 12.60 0.95
N LYS A 182 -22.26 12.22 -0.29
CA LYS A 182 -22.75 10.90 -0.67
C LYS A 182 -21.54 10.00 -0.99
N VAL A 183 -21.29 9.00 -0.16
CA VAL A 183 -20.18 8.08 -0.40
C VAL A 183 -20.62 6.97 -1.34
N LYS A 184 -19.85 6.72 -2.40
CA LYS A 184 -20.04 5.60 -3.33
C LYS A 184 -18.81 4.70 -3.27
N LEU A 185 -19.02 3.43 -2.93
CA LEU A 185 -17.97 2.45 -2.69
C LEU A 185 -17.68 1.64 -3.95
N TYR A 186 -16.40 1.32 -4.17
CA TYR A 186 -15.90 0.52 -5.28
C TYR A 186 -14.96 -0.57 -4.79
N GLN A 187 -14.77 -1.61 -5.58
CA GLN A 187 -13.84 -2.69 -5.24
C GLN A 187 -12.39 -2.31 -5.50
N SER A 188 -12.13 -1.52 -6.54
CA SER A 188 -10.78 -1.08 -6.92
C SER A 188 -10.70 0.44 -7.12
N VAL A 189 -9.47 0.97 -7.16
CA VAL A 189 -9.23 2.37 -7.50
C VAL A 189 -9.55 2.65 -8.97
N ASP A 190 -9.31 1.71 -9.87
CA ASP A 190 -9.60 1.86 -11.29
C ASP A 190 -11.09 2.07 -11.54
N ASP A 191 -11.96 1.35 -10.83
CA ASP A 191 -13.41 1.49 -10.99
C ASP A 191 -13.89 2.90 -10.61
N HIS A 192 -13.41 3.47 -9.48
CA HIS A 192 -13.81 4.81 -9.11
C HIS A 192 -13.15 5.89 -9.97
N ASN A 193 -11.93 5.65 -10.48
CA ASN A 193 -11.25 6.53 -11.42
C ASN A 193 -12.04 6.66 -12.73
N LEU A 194 -12.50 5.53 -13.29
CA LEU A 194 -13.36 5.50 -14.48
C LEU A 194 -14.69 6.22 -14.25
N ASP A 195 -15.27 6.10 -13.07
CA ASP A 195 -16.51 6.80 -12.73
C ASP A 195 -16.30 8.30 -12.53
N LEU A 196 -15.14 8.74 -12.01
CA LEU A 196 -14.78 10.16 -11.99
C LEU A 196 -14.63 10.71 -13.41
N ALA A 197 -13.85 10.04 -14.26
CA ALA A 197 -13.64 10.46 -15.66
C ALA A 197 -14.95 10.55 -16.44
N ALA A 198 -15.91 9.69 -16.15
CA ALA A 198 -17.24 9.68 -16.76
C ALA A 198 -18.24 10.68 -16.11
N GLY A 199 -17.82 11.46 -15.12
CA GLY A 199 -18.68 12.41 -14.40
C GLY A 199 -19.76 11.77 -13.53
N ARG A 200 -19.60 10.51 -13.15
CA ARG A 200 -20.51 9.79 -12.24
C ARG A 200 -20.13 9.93 -10.77
N CYS A 201 -18.98 10.52 -10.50
CA CYS A 201 -18.52 11.02 -9.21
C CYS A 201 -18.17 12.49 -9.34
N ASP A 202 -18.41 13.28 -8.30
CA ASP A 202 -17.97 14.66 -8.22
C ASP A 202 -16.51 14.76 -7.77
N ALA A 203 -16.07 13.80 -6.96
CA ALA A 203 -14.69 13.66 -6.47
C ALA A 203 -14.34 12.22 -6.18
N ILE A 204 -13.03 11.91 -6.14
CA ILE A 204 -12.46 10.71 -5.55
C ILE A 204 -11.56 11.08 -4.39
N LEU A 205 -11.31 10.13 -3.48
CA LEU A 205 -10.31 10.24 -2.41
C LEU A 205 -9.41 8.99 -2.46
N ALA A 206 -8.11 9.21 -2.68
CA ALA A 206 -7.11 8.14 -2.75
C ALA A 206 -5.73 8.68 -2.34
N ASP A 207 -4.71 7.81 -2.34
CA ASP A 207 -3.32 8.23 -2.15
C ASP A 207 -2.85 9.12 -3.32
N VAL A 208 -2.01 10.09 -3.00
CA VAL A 208 -1.49 11.06 -3.97
C VAL A 208 -0.80 10.37 -5.14
N GLY A 209 -0.01 9.32 -4.88
CA GLY A 209 0.70 8.57 -5.94
C GLY A 209 -0.26 7.89 -6.91
N SER A 210 -1.31 7.24 -6.39
CA SER A 210 -2.32 6.58 -7.23
C SER A 210 -3.11 7.60 -8.08
N ILE A 211 -3.43 8.76 -7.52
CA ILE A 211 -4.09 9.82 -8.29
C ILE A 211 -3.16 10.38 -9.38
N ILE A 212 -1.85 10.56 -9.09
CA ILE A 212 -0.88 11.03 -10.09
C ILE A 212 -0.78 10.01 -11.23
N ASP A 213 -0.65 8.72 -10.92
CA ASP A 213 -0.62 7.66 -11.92
C ASP A 213 -1.85 7.71 -12.83
N PHE A 214 -3.03 7.86 -12.24
CA PHE A 214 -4.25 8.03 -13.01
C PHE A 214 -4.24 9.30 -13.88
N MET A 215 -3.78 10.45 -13.35
CA MET A 215 -3.70 11.72 -14.10
C MET A 215 -2.72 11.65 -15.28
N GLU A 216 -1.74 10.76 -15.25
CA GLU A 216 -0.78 10.51 -16.33
C GLU A 216 -1.33 9.54 -17.38
N SER A 217 -2.42 8.84 -17.10
CA SER A 217 -3.10 7.97 -18.04
C SER A 217 -4.02 8.75 -19.00
N ASP A 218 -4.37 8.15 -20.12
CA ASP A 218 -5.32 8.74 -21.10
C ASP A 218 -6.69 9.06 -20.46
N GLY A 219 -7.11 8.27 -19.46
CA GLY A 219 -8.38 8.45 -18.75
C GLY A 219 -8.37 9.58 -17.73
N GLY A 220 -7.20 10.02 -17.28
CA GLY A 220 -7.03 10.97 -16.20
C GLY A 220 -6.62 12.38 -16.61
N VAL A 221 -6.46 12.67 -17.91
CA VAL A 221 -5.95 13.95 -18.42
C VAL A 221 -6.75 15.18 -17.97
N ASP A 222 -8.05 15.01 -17.70
CA ASP A 222 -8.95 16.06 -17.22
C ASP A 222 -9.16 16.03 -15.70
N VAL A 223 -8.32 15.30 -14.96
CA VAL A 223 -8.36 15.25 -13.50
C VAL A 223 -7.40 16.27 -12.88
N ALA A 224 -7.79 16.84 -11.75
CA ALA A 224 -6.99 17.78 -10.97
C ALA A 224 -7.16 17.50 -9.47
N PHE A 225 -6.11 17.78 -8.70
CA PHE A 225 -6.21 17.75 -7.24
C PHE A 225 -7.10 18.89 -6.70
N THR A 226 -7.78 18.59 -5.59
CA THR A 226 -8.47 19.60 -4.79
C THR A 226 -8.25 19.37 -3.30
N GLY A 227 -8.37 20.43 -2.50
CA GLY A 227 -8.14 20.37 -1.05
C GLY A 227 -6.70 20.08 -0.65
N PRO A 228 -6.41 19.98 0.66
CA PRO A 228 -5.10 19.67 1.20
C PRO A 228 -4.76 18.18 1.06
N THR A 229 -3.48 17.85 1.20
CA THR A 229 -3.04 16.48 1.42
C THR A 229 -3.20 16.11 2.90
N PHE A 230 -3.82 14.99 3.19
CA PHE A 230 -4.06 14.46 4.52
C PHE A 230 -3.06 13.37 4.89
N SER A 231 -2.75 13.28 6.20
CA SER A 231 -1.95 12.21 6.81
C SER A 231 -2.28 12.04 8.27
N GLY A 232 -1.81 10.98 8.90
CA GLY A 232 -2.03 10.69 10.33
C GLY A 232 -3.50 10.41 10.67
N GLY A 233 -3.80 10.20 11.95
CA GLY A 233 -5.14 9.83 12.40
C GLY A 233 -5.65 8.58 11.71
N VAL A 234 -6.79 8.67 11.03
CA VAL A 234 -7.38 7.54 10.29
C VAL A 234 -6.51 7.06 9.12
N PHE A 235 -5.61 7.91 8.61
CA PHE A 235 -4.68 7.54 7.53
C PHE A 235 -3.48 6.72 8.01
N GLY A 236 -3.29 6.59 9.34
CA GLY A 236 -2.23 5.79 9.93
C GLY A 236 -0.85 6.44 9.89
N ASP A 237 0.17 5.63 10.18
CA ASP A 237 1.56 6.05 10.36
C ASP A 237 2.48 5.51 9.25
N GLY A 238 2.05 5.59 8.00
CA GLY A 238 2.75 5.04 6.84
C GLY A 238 2.28 3.64 6.47
N VAL A 239 2.95 3.02 5.51
CA VAL A 239 2.66 1.70 4.93
C VAL A 239 3.64 0.67 5.49
N GLY A 240 3.12 -0.50 5.88
CA GLY A 240 3.90 -1.61 6.43
C GLY A 240 3.36 -2.97 5.99
N GLY A 241 4.22 -3.99 6.06
CA GLY A 241 3.81 -5.37 5.83
C GLY A 241 2.99 -5.90 7.00
N ALA A 242 1.85 -6.54 6.72
CA ALA A 242 1.01 -7.10 7.76
C ALA A 242 1.18 -8.62 7.87
N VAL A 243 1.38 -9.12 9.09
CA VAL A 243 1.54 -10.55 9.41
C VAL A 243 0.56 -10.98 10.50
N ARG A 244 0.26 -12.27 10.61
CA ARG A 244 -0.53 -12.79 11.74
C ARG A 244 0.17 -12.50 13.07
N LYS A 245 -0.58 -12.41 14.15
CA LYS A 245 -0.06 -12.07 15.50
C LYS A 245 1.01 -13.05 15.99
N GLU A 246 0.89 -14.31 15.61
CA GLU A 246 1.79 -15.41 15.98
C GLU A 246 3.06 -15.50 15.13
N ASP A 247 3.09 -14.91 13.94
CA ASP A 247 4.20 -15.03 12.97
C ASP A 247 5.36 -14.05 13.28
N THR A 248 5.86 -14.10 14.50
CA THR A 248 6.90 -13.16 14.98
C THR A 248 8.24 -13.38 14.27
N ASP A 249 8.55 -14.60 13.83
CA ASP A 249 9.76 -14.91 13.07
C ASP A 249 9.74 -14.27 11.67
N ILE A 250 8.58 -14.23 11.00
CA ILE A 250 8.39 -13.53 9.73
C ILE A 250 8.52 -12.03 9.95
N LEU A 251 7.88 -11.51 10.99
CA LEU A 251 7.94 -10.09 11.35
C LEU A 251 9.38 -9.61 11.58
N GLU A 252 10.15 -10.35 12.38
CA GLU A 252 11.56 -10.01 12.69
C GLU A 252 12.44 -10.04 11.42
N MET A 253 12.26 -11.07 10.58
CA MET A 253 13.00 -11.21 9.33
C MET A 253 12.74 -10.06 8.37
N TRP A 254 11.48 -9.69 8.18
CA TRP A 254 11.10 -8.55 7.33
C TRP A 254 11.59 -7.22 7.91
N ASN A 255 11.47 -6.99 9.23
CA ASN A 255 11.96 -5.77 9.87
C ASN A 255 13.45 -5.56 9.68
N LYS A 256 14.23 -6.64 9.74
CA LYS A 256 15.68 -6.58 9.50
C LYS A 256 15.97 -6.10 8.07
N VAL A 257 15.35 -6.70 7.08
CA VAL A 257 15.58 -6.36 5.66
C VAL A 257 15.05 -4.97 5.34
N ILE A 258 13.89 -4.58 5.86
CA ILE A 258 13.35 -3.22 5.72
C ILE A 258 14.37 -2.18 6.25
N ALA A 259 14.96 -2.42 7.41
CA ALA A 259 15.97 -1.54 7.98
C ALA A 259 17.24 -1.47 7.11
N GLU A 260 17.69 -2.59 6.53
CA GLU A 260 18.82 -2.63 5.59
C GLU A 260 18.52 -1.84 4.32
N MET A 261 17.35 -2.04 3.69
CA MET A 261 16.95 -1.35 2.46
C MET A 261 16.70 0.14 2.67
N SER A 262 16.26 0.55 3.86
CA SER A 262 16.15 1.96 4.23
C SER A 262 17.56 2.57 4.40
N ALA A 263 18.47 1.88 5.10
CA ALA A 263 19.79 2.39 5.42
C ALA A 263 20.71 2.54 4.18
N ASP A 264 20.59 1.65 3.20
CA ASP A 264 21.39 1.68 1.98
C ASP A 264 20.74 2.49 0.83
N GLY A 265 19.54 3.03 1.04
CA GLY A 265 18.81 3.87 0.08
C GLY A 265 18.02 3.10 -0.98
N THR A 266 18.01 1.78 -0.94
CA THR A 266 17.28 0.95 -1.93
C THR A 266 15.79 1.29 -1.97
N THR A 267 15.14 1.46 -0.80
CA THR A 267 13.72 1.85 -0.75
C THR A 267 13.50 3.21 -1.42
N ALA A 268 14.39 4.18 -1.19
CA ALA A 268 14.31 5.50 -1.81
C ALA A 268 14.46 5.44 -3.35
N GLU A 269 15.33 4.59 -3.87
CA GLU A 269 15.49 4.39 -5.31
C GLU A 269 14.24 3.77 -5.94
N ILE A 270 13.66 2.75 -5.30
CA ILE A 270 12.42 2.12 -5.75
C ILE A 270 11.28 3.14 -5.77
N THR A 271 11.12 3.93 -4.70
CA THR A 271 10.04 4.92 -4.65
C THR A 271 10.22 6.02 -5.71
N LYS A 272 11.43 6.49 -5.95
CA LYS A 272 11.73 7.46 -7.02
C LYS A 272 11.41 6.90 -8.40
N LYS A 273 11.69 5.61 -8.64
CA LYS A 273 11.37 4.95 -9.92
C LYS A 273 9.87 4.98 -10.21
N TRP A 274 9.04 4.64 -9.21
CA TRP A 274 7.61 4.43 -9.41
C TRP A 274 6.75 5.66 -9.13
N PHE A 275 7.15 6.52 -8.20
CA PHE A 275 6.37 7.71 -7.80
C PHE A 275 7.00 9.03 -8.28
N GLY A 276 8.14 9.00 -8.97
CA GLY A 276 8.88 10.20 -9.36
C GLY A 276 9.44 11.01 -8.18
N ARG A 277 9.27 10.54 -6.95
CA ARG A 277 9.71 11.18 -5.71
C ARG A 277 10.05 10.15 -4.63
N ASP A 278 10.84 10.59 -3.65
CA ASP A 278 11.16 9.78 -2.48
C ASP A 278 9.99 9.81 -1.49
N ILE A 279 9.40 8.65 -1.24
CA ILE A 279 8.38 8.40 -0.21
C ILE A 279 8.80 7.29 0.77
N SER A 280 10.10 6.96 0.82
CA SER A 280 10.64 6.00 1.79
C SER A 280 10.56 6.54 3.23
N MET A 281 10.56 5.60 4.19
CA MET A 281 10.54 5.88 5.63
C MET A 281 11.86 5.48 6.29
#